data_9a0642bc7462190a0b2d7f99a2fd52e5
#
_entry.id   9a0642bc7462190a0b2d7f99a2fd52e5
#
_cell.length_a   1.000
_cell.length_b   1.000
_cell.length_c   1.000
_cell.angle_alpha   90.00
_cell.angle_beta   90.00
_cell.angle_gamma   90.00
#
_symmetry.space_group_name_H-M   'P 1'
#
loop_
_entity.id
_entity.type
_entity.pdbx_description
1 polymer ?
#
loop_
_entity_poly.entity_id
_entity_poly.type
_entity_poly.pdbx_seq_one_letter_code
_entity_poly.pdbx_strand_id
1 'polypeptide(L)'
;VVHAGRVDHAYAVGVGVDAVNWSTVGTTAVSWVFSPVIAGVVAFLIFMSIQKLVMNTKNPLQNAIKYGPFYLFLVGFVLSLLTTKKGLKHVGLDLSESMEFVLAVAIGAAIALVGRILISKVKFDQQAEKRFHYANVEKIFAVLMVFTASAMAFAHGSNDVANAVGPMAAVIDVA
;
A
#
# COMPACT_ATOMS: atom_id res chain seq x y z
N VAL A 1 -28.49 -12.07 -14.42
CA VAL A 1 -27.18 -12.66 -14.00
C VAL A 1 -26.36 -12.76 -15.26
N VAL A 2 -25.52 -11.75 -15.50
CA VAL A 2 -24.55 -11.80 -16.60
C VAL A 2 -23.48 -12.77 -16.16
N HIS A 3 -23.37 -13.93 -16.80
CA HIS A 3 -22.22 -14.80 -16.66
C HIS A 3 -21.01 -14.01 -17.17
N ALA A 4 -20.10 -13.67 -16.27
CA ALA A 4 -18.81 -13.11 -16.63
C ALA A 4 -18.11 -14.17 -17.48
N GLY A 5 -18.02 -13.96 -18.78
CA GLY A 5 -17.27 -14.82 -19.68
C GLY A 5 -17.80 -14.99 -21.09
N ARG A 6 -19.05 -14.64 -21.37
CA ARG A 6 -19.55 -14.74 -22.74
C ARG A 6 -20.16 -13.41 -23.18
N VAL A 7 -19.30 -12.52 -23.66
CA VAL A 7 -19.77 -11.43 -24.51
C VAL A 7 -20.02 -12.06 -25.87
N ASP A 8 -21.29 -12.31 -26.18
CA ASP A 8 -21.65 -12.71 -27.54
C ASP A 8 -21.14 -11.63 -28.49
N HIS A 9 -20.22 -11.99 -29.39
CA HIS A 9 -19.64 -11.07 -30.37
C HIS A 9 -20.71 -10.31 -31.17
N ALA A 10 -21.90 -10.88 -31.31
CA ALA A 10 -23.07 -10.23 -31.94
C ALA A 10 -23.54 -8.99 -31.15
N TYR A 11 -23.39 -8.95 -29.82
CA TYR A 11 -23.75 -7.78 -29.02
C TYR A 11 -22.70 -6.67 -29.06
N ALA A 12 -21.42 -7.01 -29.16
CA ALA A 12 -20.36 -6.03 -29.17
C ALA A 12 -20.34 -5.17 -30.47
N VAL A 13 -20.90 -5.70 -31.55
CA VAL A 13 -20.90 -5.03 -32.88
C VAL A 13 -22.18 -4.22 -33.12
N GLY A 14 -23.25 -4.47 -32.39
CA GLY A 14 -24.58 -3.91 -32.70
C GLY A 14 -25.13 -2.85 -31.74
N VAL A 15 -24.58 -2.69 -30.53
CA VAL A 15 -25.25 -1.92 -29.46
C VAL A 15 -24.60 -0.55 -29.21
N GLY A 16 -23.47 -0.23 -29.83
CA GLY A 16 -22.85 1.11 -29.79
C GLY A 16 -22.64 1.66 -28.37
N VAL A 17 -22.82 2.97 -28.20
CA VAL A 17 -22.66 3.66 -26.92
C VAL A 17 -23.71 3.30 -25.85
N ASP A 18 -24.82 2.69 -26.25
CA ASP A 18 -25.88 2.25 -25.32
C ASP A 18 -25.48 1.01 -24.51
N ALA A 19 -24.47 0.23 -24.96
CA ALA A 19 -23.90 -0.89 -24.23
C ALA A 19 -22.96 -0.44 -23.10
N VAL A 20 -22.57 0.83 -23.06
CA VAL A 20 -21.66 1.36 -22.05
C VAL A 20 -22.42 1.58 -20.74
N ASN A 21 -21.95 0.96 -19.67
CA ASN A 21 -22.45 1.22 -18.34
C ASN A 21 -21.95 2.58 -17.83
N TRP A 22 -22.66 3.65 -18.18
CA TRP A 22 -22.34 5.02 -17.82
C TRP A 22 -22.28 5.26 -16.31
N SER A 23 -23.00 4.48 -15.52
CA SER A 23 -22.92 4.53 -14.06
C SER A 23 -21.54 4.09 -13.56
N THR A 24 -21.00 3.02 -14.12
CA THR A 24 -19.64 2.54 -13.81
C THR A 24 -18.58 3.54 -14.26
N VAL A 25 -18.74 4.11 -15.46
CA VAL A 25 -17.83 5.14 -15.98
C VAL A 25 -17.84 6.38 -15.08
N GLY A 26 -19.02 6.86 -14.68
CA GLY A 26 -19.17 7.99 -13.78
C GLY A 26 -18.52 7.74 -12.41
N THR A 27 -18.78 6.58 -11.81
CA THR A 27 -18.17 6.17 -10.53
C THR A 27 -16.65 6.12 -10.64
N THR A 28 -16.11 5.58 -11.73
CA THR A 28 -14.68 5.53 -11.98
C THR A 28 -14.07 6.93 -12.11
N ALA A 29 -14.71 7.81 -12.87
CA ALA A 29 -14.25 9.18 -13.04
C ALA A 29 -14.24 9.97 -11.72
N VAL A 30 -15.29 9.79 -10.91
CA VAL A 30 -15.35 10.38 -9.56
C VAL A 30 -14.21 9.82 -8.69
N SER A 31 -13.94 8.52 -8.74
CA SER A 31 -12.86 7.89 -7.97
C SER A 31 -11.48 8.43 -8.35
N TRP A 32 -11.25 8.83 -9.59
CA TRP A 32 -9.98 9.42 -10.04
C TRP A 32 -9.66 10.75 -9.34
N VAL A 33 -10.69 11.49 -8.94
CA VAL A 33 -10.52 12.74 -8.19
C VAL A 33 -10.47 12.49 -6.68
N PHE A 34 -11.40 11.69 -6.16
CA PHE A 34 -11.51 11.47 -4.72
C PHE A 34 -10.35 10.65 -4.15
N SER A 35 -9.86 9.63 -4.87
CA SER A 35 -8.77 8.78 -4.37
C SER A 35 -7.47 9.55 -4.12
N PRO A 36 -6.96 10.40 -5.03
CA PRO A 36 -5.78 11.22 -4.76
C PRO A 36 -5.99 12.22 -3.63
N VAL A 37 -7.18 12.81 -3.51
CA VAL A 37 -7.49 13.75 -2.42
C VAL A 37 -7.44 13.06 -1.07
N ILE A 38 -8.11 11.91 -0.93
CA ILE A 38 -8.08 11.13 0.32
C ILE A 38 -6.66 10.68 0.64
N ALA A 39 -5.92 10.16 -0.36
CA ALA A 39 -4.53 9.76 -0.18
C ALA A 39 -3.65 10.94 0.27
N GLY A 40 -3.82 12.12 -0.32
CA GLY A 40 -3.14 13.35 0.06
C GLY A 40 -3.42 13.77 1.51
N VAL A 41 -4.68 13.72 1.93
CA VAL A 41 -5.07 14.02 3.32
C VAL A 41 -4.43 13.04 4.29
N VAL A 42 -4.48 11.73 4.01
CA VAL A 42 -3.85 10.71 4.86
C VAL A 42 -2.35 10.89 4.93
N ALA A 43 -1.68 11.12 3.80
CA ALA A 43 -0.24 11.38 3.74
C ALA A 43 0.14 12.63 4.54
N PHE A 44 -0.65 13.71 4.43
CA PHE A 44 -0.47 14.94 5.20
C PHE A 44 -0.59 14.69 6.71
N LEU A 45 -1.59 13.94 7.15
CA LEU A 45 -1.78 13.60 8.56
C LEU A 45 -0.62 12.76 9.11
N ILE A 46 -0.14 11.78 8.34
CA ILE A 46 1.03 10.98 8.71
C ILE A 46 2.27 11.87 8.81
N PHE A 47 2.50 12.73 7.81
CA PHE A 47 3.63 13.66 7.82
C PHE A 47 3.58 14.60 9.03
N MET A 48 2.43 15.21 9.31
CA MET A 48 2.24 16.06 10.49
C MET A 48 2.50 15.30 11.79
N SER A 49 2.06 14.05 11.87
CA SER A 49 2.32 13.17 13.01
C SER A 49 3.83 12.95 13.21
N ILE A 50 4.56 12.60 12.15
CA ILE A 50 6.02 12.42 12.18
C ILE A 50 6.70 13.73 12.60
N GLN A 51 6.32 14.84 11.99
CA GLN A 51 6.90 16.14 12.29
C GLN A 51 6.70 16.50 13.76
N LYS A 52 5.50 16.30 14.31
CA LYS A 52 5.17 16.64 15.69
C LYS A 52 5.76 15.68 16.72
N LEU A 53 5.73 14.36 16.43
CA LEU A 53 6.16 13.33 17.39
C LEU A 53 7.66 13.04 17.33
N VAL A 54 8.32 13.28 16.20
CA VAL A 54 9.74 12.97 16.01
C VAL A 54 10.56 14.23 15.80
N MET A 55 10.26 15.04 14.78
CA MET A 55 11.13 16.12 14.35
C MET A 55 11.14 17.31 15.33
N ASN A 56 9.96 17.78 15.74
CA ASN A 56 9.79 18.96 16.58
C ASN A 56 9.91 18.65 18.09
N THR A 57 10.87 17.80 18.46
CA THR A 57 11.07 17.37 19.84
C THR A 57 12.50 17.66 20.30
N LYS A 58 12.71 17.68 21.61
CA LYS A 58 14.04 17.93 22.20
C LYS A 58 15.07 16.84 21.84
N ASN A 59 14.61 15.60 21.60
CA ASN A 59 15.43 14.45 21.26
C ASN A 59 14.88 13.70 20.03
N PRO A 60 15.05 14.24 18.80
CA PRO A 60 14.48 13.66 17.58
C PRO A 60 14.94 12.23 17.35
N LEU A 61 16.21 11.91 17.63
CA LEU A 61 16.78 10.58 17.45
C LEU A 61 16.09 9.53 18.34
N GLN A 62 15.93 9.82 19.63
CA GLN A 62 15.27 8.88 20.54
C GLN A 62 13.81 8.65 20.16
N ASN A 63 13.13 9.70 19.74
CA ASN A 63 11.76 9.60 19.28
C ASN A 63 11.64 8.86 17.94
N ALA A 64 12.58 9.03 17.02
CA ALA A 64 12.63 8.26 15.79
C ALA A 64 12.82 6.76 16.06
N ILE A 65 13.70 6.39 17.00
CA ILE A 65 13.90 4.99 17.43
C ILE A 65 12.61 4.42 18.06
N LYS A 66 11.93 5.23 18.87
CA LYS A 66 10.72 4.82 19.58
C LYS A 66 9.52 4.66 18.65
N TYR A 67 9.28 5.62 17.77
CA TYR A 67 8.10 5.67 16.91
C TYR A 67 8.32 5.01 15.53
N GLY A 68 9.56 4.83 15.08
CA GLY A 68 9.89 4.19 13.80
C GLY A 68 9.22 2.82 13.62
N PRO A 69 9.32 1.89 14.57
CA PRO A 69 8.65 0.59 14.48
C PRO A 69 7.12 0.68 14.38
N PHE A 70 6.51 1.71 14.98
CA PHE A 70 5.06 1.95 14.87
C PHE A 70 4.66 2.32 13.43
N TYR A 71 5.43 3.20 12.77
CA TYR A 71 5.15 3.53 11.37
C TYR A 71 5.41 2.34 10.44
N LEU A 72 6.41 1.51 10.72
CA LEU A 72 6.63 0.25 10.00
C LEU A 72 5.48 -0.74 10.19
N PHE A 73 4.95 -0.85 11.41
CA PHE A 73 3.74 -1.63 11.67
C PHE A 73 2.57 -1.15 10.80
N LEU A 74 2.32 0.15 10.79
CA LEU A 74 1.22 0.74 10.04
C LEU A 74 1.34 0.46 8.54
N VAL A 75 2.52 0.63 7.98
CA VAL A 75 2.79 0.30 6.56
C VAL A 75 2.58 -1.19 6.30
N GLY A 76 3.17 -2.06 7.11
CA GLY A 76 3.04 -3.52 6.97
C GLY A 76 1.60 -4.00 7.12
N PHE A 77 0.86 -3.44 8.07
CA PHE A 77 -0.54 -3.75 8.30
C PHE A 77 -1.42 -3.37 7.09
N VAL A 78 -1.30 -2.14 6.60
CA VAL A 78 -2.08 -1.68 5.44
C VAL A 78 -1.77 -2.51 4.20
N LEU A 79 -0.49 -2.77 3.93
CA LEU A 79 -0.09 -3.60 2.81
C LEU A 79 -0.63 -5.02 2.91
N SER A 80 -0.49 -5.63 4.09
CA SER A 80 -1.01 -6.98 4.31
C SER A 80 -2.52 -7.04 4.11
N LEU A 81 -3.29 -6.06 4.60
CA LEU A 81 -4.73 -5.97 4.35
C LEU A 81 -5.06 -5.86 2.87
N LEU A 82 -4.32 -5.04 2.12
CA LEU A 82 -4.53 -4.90 0.69
C LEU A 82 -4.20 -6.19 -0.07
N THR A 83 -3.12 -6.87 0.32
CA THR A 83 -2.68 -8.11 -0.31
C THR A 83 -3.64 -9.26 0.00
N THR A 84 -4.10 -9.39 1.25
CA THR A 84 -5.06 -10.45 1.63
C THR A 84 -6.40 -10.24 0.96
N LYS A 85 -6.95 -9.03 0.98
CA LYS A 85 -8.24 -8.74 0.36
C LYS A 85 -8.26 -8.88 -1.16
N LYS A 86 -7.18 -8.50 -1.85
CA LYS A 86 -7.10 -8.55 -3.31
C LYS A 86 -6.37 -9.79 -3.83
N GLY A 87 -5.29 -10.21 -3.18
CA GLY A 87 -4.41 -11.28 -3.66
C GLY A 87 -4.94 -12.68 -3.37
N LEU A 88 -5.37 -12.96 -2.14
CA LEU A 88 -5.77 -14.30 -1.74
C LEU A 88 -7.07 -14.77 -2.38
N LYS A 89 -8.00 -13.85 -2.68
CA LYS A 89 -9.22 -14.18 -3.43
C LYS A 89 -8.94 -14.71 -4.85
N HIS A 90 -7.84 -14.24 -5.47
CA HIS A 90 -7.43 -14.71 -6.80
C HIS A 90 -6.77 -16.10 -6.77
N VAL A 91 -6.28 -16.54 -5.60
CA VAL A 91 -5.65 -17.85 -5.41
C VAL A 91 -6.65 -18.90 -4.88
N GLY A 92 -7.93 -18.51 -4.76
CA GLY A 92 -9.00 -19.42 -4.29
C GLY A 92 -8.99 -19.69 -2.79
N LEU A 93 -8.27 -18.88 -2.01
CA LEU A 93 -8.28 -18.92 -0.55
C LEU A 93 -9.25 -17.86 -0.01
N ASP A 94 -10.51 -18.27 0.16
CA ASP A 94 -11.52 -17.43 0.82
C ASP A 94 -11.31 -17.50 2.34
N LEU A 95 -10.56 -16.55 2.86
CA LEU A 95 -10.41 -16.37 4.31
C LEU A 95 -11.58 -15.57 4.86
N SER A 96 -12.00 -15.88 6.09
CA SER A 96 -12.97 -15.04 6.79
C SER A 96 -12.37 -13.66 7.08
N GLU A 97 -13.20 -12.62 7.13
CA GLU A 97 -12.74 -11.23 7.38
C GLU A 97 -11.92 -11.11 8.68
N SER A 98 -12.27 -11.88 9.70
CA SER A 98 -11.51 -11.96 10.95
C SER A 98 -10.12 -12.57 10.76
N MET A 99 -9.99 -13.58 9.92
CA MET A 99 -8.70 -14.21 9.61
C MET A 99 -7.79 -13.28 8.80
N GLU A 100 -8.36 -12.56 7.82
CA GLU A 100 -7.63 -11.54 7.05
C GLU A 100 -7.07 -10.45 7.97
N PHE A 101 -7.87 -9.98 8.94
CA PHE A 101 -7.44 -8.98 9.91
C PHE A 101 -6.32 -9.49 10.83
N VAL A 102 -6.46 -10.71 11.36
CA VAL A 102 -5.45 -11.33 12.22
C VAL A 102 -4.12 -11.51 11.47
N LEU A 103 -4.18 -11.98 10.23
CA LEU A 103 -3.00 -12.10 9.37
C LEU A 103 -2.33 -10.75 9.12
N ALA A 104 -3.12 -9.70 8.83
CA ALA A 104 -2.60 -8.37 8.61
C ALA A 104 -1.88 -7.81 9.85
N VAL A 105 -2.45 -8.03 11.04
CA VAL A 105 -1.82 -7.64 12.31
C VAL A 105 -0.53 -8.43 12.54
N ALA A 106 -0.54 -9.75 12.29
CA ALA A 106 0.63 -10.61 12.48
C ALA A 106 1.78 -10.20 11.55
N ILE A 107 1.50 -9.98 10.26
CA ILE A 107 2.51 -9.55 9.28
C ILE A 107 3.01 -8.14 9.62
N GLY A 108 2.11 -7.21 9.96
CA GLY A 108 2.48 -5.86 10.39
C GLY A 108 3.40 -5.88 11.62
N ALA A 109 3.09 -6.72 12.61
CA ALA A 109 3.92 -6.91 13.80
C ALA A 109 5.29 -7.52 13.46
N ALA A 110 5.35 -8.49 12.56
CA ALA A 110 6.60 -9.08 12.09
C ALA A 110 7.49 -8.02 11.39
N ILE A 111 6.92 -7.21 10.52
CA ILE A 111 7.63 -6.11 9.85
C ILE A 111 8.13 -5.08 10.87
N ALA A 112 7.32 -4.73 11.87
CA ALA A 112 7.73 -3.80 12.93
C ALA A 112 8.89 -4.36 13.78
N LEU A 113 8.87 -5.66 14.08
CA LEU A 113 9.95 -6.35 14.80
C LEU A 113 11.25 -6.36 13.99
N VAL A 114 11.19 -6.75 12.72
CA VAL A 114 12.34 -6.71 11.81
C VAL A 114 12.89 -5.28 11.70
N GLY A 115 12.01 -4.30 11.50
CA GLY A 115 12.40 -2.90 11.45
C GLY A 115 13.04 -2.40 12.74
N ARG A 116 12.52 -2.81 13.89
CA ARG A 116 13.13 -2.50 15.20
C ARG A 116 14.55 -3.08 15.32
N ILE A 117 14.74 -4.32 14.88
CA ILE A 117 16.06 -4.97 14.87
C ILE A 117 17.02 -4.23 13.93
N LEU A 118 16.55 -3.86 12.73
CA LEU A 118 17.37 -3.11 11.78
C LEU A 118 17.74 -1.72 12.32
N ILE A 119 16.79 -1.00 12.89
CA ILE A 119 17.03 0.30 13.51
C ILE A 119 18.04 0.19 14.67
N SER A 120 17.96 -0.87 15.48
CA SER A 120 18.91 -1.08 16.57
C SER A 120 20.34 -1.37 16.12
N LYS A 121 20.52 -1.87 14.89
CA LYS A 121 21.85 -2.11 14.27
C LYS A 121 22.43 -0.89 13.58
N VAL A 122 21.68 0.18 13.42
CA VAL A 122 22.16 1.42 12.81
C VAL A 122 23.20 2.05 13.73
N LYS A 123 24.41 2.26 13.21
CA LYS A 123 25.47 2.97 13.95
C LYS A 123 25.18 4.47 13.91
N PHE A 124 24.97 5.05 15.08
CA PHE A 124 24.75 6.49 15.24
C PHE A 124 26.07 7.21 15.35
N ASP A 125 26.24 8.28 14.58
CA ASP A 125 27.43 9.13 14.59
C ASP A 125 27.13 10.42 15.36
N GLN A 126 27.73 10.55 16.55
CA GLN A 126 27.56 11.74 17.39
C GLN A 126 28.22 12.99 16.81
N GLN A 127 29.25 12.84 15.97
CA GLN A 127 29.91 13.99 15.33
C GLN A 127 29.07 14.51 14.16
N ALA A 128 28.45 13.61 13.39
CA ALA A 128 27.51 13.97 12.32
C ALA A 128 26.28 14.69 12.89
N GLU A 129 25.77 14.26 14.06
CA GLU A 129 24.62 14.88 14.73
C GLU A 129 24.91 16.33 15.16
N LYS A 130 26.15 16.64 15.60
CA LYS A 130 26.56 18.01 15.93
C LYS A 130 26.67 18.91 14.71
N ARG A 131 26.97 18.35 13.56
CA ARG A 131 27.16 19.07 12.31
C ARG A 131 25.86 19.19 11.48
N PHE A 132 25.03 18.19 11.53
CA PHE A 132 23.74 18.10 10.83
C PHE A 132 22.70 17.56 11.80
N HIS A 133 21.81 18.42 12.29
CA HIS A 133 20.85 18.16 13.38
C HIS A 133 20.01 16.88 13.23
N TYR A 134 19.90 16.31 12.02
CA TYR A 134 19.03 15.17 11.72
C TYR A 134 19.74 14.02 11.02
N ALA A 135 21.08 14.00 10.97
CA ALA A 135 21.83 12.98 10.22
C ALA A 135 21.54 11.54 10.68
N ASN A 136 21.36 11.33 11.98
CA ASN A 136 21.02 10.00 12.50
C ASN A 136 19.54 9.67 12.40
N VAL A 137 18.67 10.68 12.45
CA VAL A 137 17.22 10.54 12.20
C VAL A 137 17.00 10.11 10.75
N GLU A 138 17.73 10.70 9.81
CA GLU A 138 17.70 10.34 8.39
C GLU A 138 18.03 8.85 8.17
N LYS A 139 19.01 8.28 8.87
CA LYS A 139 19.35 6.85 8.78
C LYS A 139 18.19 5.94 9.22
N ILE A 140 17.42 6.34 10.23
CA ILE A 140 16.25 5.61 10.69
C ILE A 140 15.15 5.68 9.63
N PHE A 141 14.90 6.88 9.10
CA PHE A 141 13.92 7.06 8.03
C PHE A 141 14.33 6.35 6.74
N ALA A 142 15.63 6.20 6.44
CA ALA A 142 16.08 5.40 5.31
C ALA A 142 15.63 3.93 5.41
N VAL A 143 15.64 3.34 6.61
CA VAL A 143 15.08 1.99 6.82
C VAL A 143 13.58 1.98 6.51
N LEU A 144 12.83 2.96 6.99
CA LEU A 144 11.40 3.08 6.68
C LEU A 144 11.16 3.24 5.18
N MET A 145 11.98 4.05 4.50
CA MET A 145 11.89 4.28 3.05
C MET A 145 12.11 3.00 2.25
N VAL A 146 13.05 2.14 2.63
CA VAL A 146 13.27 0.85 1.95
C VAL A 146 12.02 -0.02 2.05
N PHE A 147 11.41 -0.10 3.24
CA PHE A 147 10.17 -0.86 3.41
C PHE A 147 9.01 -0.27 2.62
N THR A 148 8.82 1.05 2.68
CA THR A 148 7.71 1.71 1.94
C THR A 148 7.91 1.65 0.44
N ALA A 149 9.13 1.81 -0.07
CA ALA A 149 9.45 1.69 -1.49
C ALA A 149 9.23 0.25 -1.99
N SER A 150 9.69 -0.75 -1.24
CA SER A 150 9.46 -2.17 -1.56
C SER A 150 7.97 -2.49 -1.60
N ALA A 151 7.23 -1.98 -0.64
CA ALA A 151 5.80 -2.08 -0.52
C ALA A 151 5.07 -1.46 -1.71
N MET A 152 5.47 -0.26 -2.10
CA MET A 152 4.91 0.45 -3.25
C MET A 152 5.23 -0.28 -4.55
N ALA A 153 6.46 -0.77 -4.72
CA ALA A 153 6.86 -1.55 -5.88
C ALA A 153 6.04 -2.84 -6.01
N PHE A 154 5.80 -3.54 -4.90
CA PHE A 154 4.96 -4.74 -4.88
C PHE A 154 3.50 -4.42 -5.24
N ALA A 155 2.91 -3.38 -4.65
CA ALA A 155 1.54 -2.99 -4.93
C ALA A 155 1.35 -2.54 -6.38
N HIS A 156 2.31 -1.78 -6.93
CA HIS A 156 2.31 -1.31 -8.31
C HIS A 156 2.46 -2.49 -9.28
N GLY A 157 3.46 -3.34 -9.07
CA GLY A 157 3.69 -4.52 -9.91
C GLY A 157 2.51 -5.49 -9.90
N SER A 158 1.88 -5.72 -8.75
CA SER A 158 0.67 -6.55 -8.65
C SER A 158 -0.50 -5.97 -9.46
N ASN A 159 -0.66 -4.64 -9.46
CA ASN A 159 -1.70 -3.97 -10.26
C ASN A 159 -1.42 -4.08 -11.77
N ASP A 160 -0.16 -3.91 -12.18
CA ASP A 160 0.25 -4.01 -13.58
C ASP A 160 0.07 -5.44 -14.12
N VAL A 161 0.42 -6.45 -13.32
CA VAL A 161 0.18 -7.85 -13.67
C VAL A 161 -1.32 -8.12 -13.85
N ALA A 162 -2.17 -7.63 -12.95
CA ALA A 162 -3.61 -7.78 -13.07
C ALA A 162 -4.17 -7.13 -14.34
N ASN A 163 -3.67 -5.95 -14.69
CA ASN A 163 -4.07 -5.22 -15.90
C ASN A 163 -3.61 -5.93 -17.20
N ALA A 164 -2.49 -6.65 -17.17
CA ALA A 164 -2.00 -7.42 -18.32
C ALA A 164 -2.69 -8.77 -18.46
N VAL A 165 -2.84 -9.50 -17.35
CA VAL A 165 -3.40 -10.87 -17.35
C VAL A 165 -4.91 -10.86 -17.54
N GLY A 166 -5.63 -9.86 -17.01
CA GLY A 166 -7.08 -9.76 -17.13
C GLY A 166 -7.59 -9.79 -18.57
N PRO A 167 -7.14 -8.89 -19.45
CA PRO A 167 -7.51 -8.92 -20.86
C PRO A 167 -7.07 -10.19 -21.58
N MET A 168 -5.88 -10.72 -21.25
CA MET A 168 -5.38 -11.95 -21.85
C MET A 168 -6.21 -13.17 -21.47
N ALA A 169 -6.61 -13.28 -20.22
CA ALA A 169 -7.51 -14.34 -19.77
C ALA A 169 -8.88 -14.25 -20.46
N ALA A 170 -9.42 -13.04 -20.63
CA ALA A 170 -10.67 -12.83 -21.34
C ALA A 170 -10.61 -13.26 -22.80
N VAL A 171 -9.46 -13.05 -23.48
CA VAL A 171 -9.23 -13.52 -24.87
C VAL A 171 -9.15 -15.04 -24.96
N ILE A 172 -8.47 -15.68 -24.01
CA ILE A 172 -8.34 -17.15 -23.96
C ILE A 172 -9.68 -17.83 -23.68
N ASP A 173 -10.53 -17.20 -22.86
CA ASP A 173 -11.84 -17.74 -22.49
C ASP A 173 -12.85 -17.70 -23.64
N VAL A 174 -12.57 -16.87 -24.66
CA VAL A 174 -13.42 -16.67 -25.85
C VAL A 174 -12.90 -17.45 -27.08
N ALA A 175 -11.64 -17.89 -27.05
CA ALA A 175 -11.01 -18.65 -28.13
C ALA A 175 -11.28 -20.16 -28.02
#